data_d36a3b16243b9f49f12137e90983467f
#
_entry.id   d36a3b16243b9f49f12137e90983467f
#
_cell.length_a   1.000
_cell.length_b   1.000
_cell.length_c   1.000
_cell.angle_alpha   90.00
_cell.angle_beta   90.00
_cell.angle_gamma   90.00
#
_symmetry.space_group_name_H-M   'P 1'
#
loop_
_entity.id
_entity.type
_entity.pdbx_description
1 polymer ?
#
loop_
_entity_poly.entity_id
_entity_poly.type
_entity_poly.pdbx_seq_one_letter_code
_entity_poly.pdbx_strand_id
1 'polypeptide(L)'
;MIIDHKQWLMRFTIVYASATGHTEDIAERLNILLPGSELKDLDRIDFTKELEESEALICCTPTWNTGSDLKRSGTTWDDHIDNIPHLKLKNKPIGIVGLGDSAAFSKYFCDAMEELYRSFESAGGRMIGHVSIEQYIFDESKSVIDGMFCGLPIDEDNESEKTDDRLQAWSRTIIQETSSQ
;
A
#
# COMPACT_ATOMS: atom_id res chain seq x y z
N MET A 1 35.48 -8.32 20.94
CA MET A 1 34.99 -8.70 19.60
C MET A 1 33.58 -8.11 19.48
N ILE A 2 33.47 -6.90 18.93
CA ILE A 2 32.20 -6.19 18.76
C ILE A 2 31.57 -6.81 17.51
N ILE A 3 30.55 -7.62 17.69
CA ILE A 3 29.72 -8.11 16.59
C ILE A 3 28.85 -6.92 16.16
N ASP A 4 29.25 -6.27 15.09
CA ASP A 4 28.47 -5.24 14.41
C ASP A 4 27.24 -5.94 13.79
N HIS A 5 26.15 -6.01 14.58
CA HIS A 5 24.86 -6.41 14.06
C HIS A 5 24.33 -5.27 13.20
N LYS A 6 24.90 -5.07 12.02
CA LYS A 6 24.25 -4.35 10.95
C LYS A 6 23.02 -5.18 10.56
N GLN A 7 21.93 -4.94 11.27
CA GLN A 7 20.62 -5.48 10.91
C GLN A 7 20.33 -4.95 9.51
N TRP A 8 20.40 -5.82 8.50
CA TRP A 8 20.05 -5.47 7.13
C TRP A 8 18.56 -5.23 7.10
N LEU A 9 18.15 -3.97 7.26
CA LEU A 9 16.78 -3.56 7.04
C LEU A 9 16.51 -3.67 5.55
N MET A 10 15.46 -4.40 5.20
CA MET A 10 15.00 -4.52 3.82
C MET A 10 14.65 -3.13 3.27
N ARG A 11 15.12 -2.82 2.07
CA ARG A 11 14.86 -1.53 1.45
C ARG A 11 13.53 -1.56 0.70
N PHE A 12 12.63 -0.69 1.10
CA PHE A 12 11.34 -0.53 0.44
C PHE A 12 11.43 0.43 -0.75
N THR A 13 10.77 0.09 -1.84
CA THR A 13 10.41 1.03 -2.91
C THR A 13 8.93 1.38 -2.73
N ILE A 14 8.66 2.66 -2.47
CA ILE A 14 7.32 3.20 -2.29
C ILE A 14 6.86 3.75 -3.63
N VAL A 15 5.87 3.09 -4.23
CA VAL A 15 5.31 3.47 -5.53
C VAL A 15 3.92 4.05 -5.31
N TYR A 16 3.65 5.22 -5.84
CA TYR A 16 2.36 5.88 -5.72
C TYR A 16 1.83 6.37 -7.07
N ALA A 17 0.51 6.44 -7.19
CA ALA A 17 -0.18 7.22 -8.20
C ALA A 17 -1.20 8.12 -7.48
N SER A 18 -1.25 9.39 -7.87
CA SER A 18 -2.05 10.40 -7.17
C SER A 18 -2.78 11.30 -8.17
N ALA A 19 -4.07 11.55 -7.92
CA ALA A 19 -4.86 12.48 -8.74
C ALA A 19 -4.89 13.90 -8.15
N THR A 20 -4.95 14.03 -6.82
CA THR A 20 -5.12 15.32 -6.12
C THR A 20 -3.96 15.67 -5.18
N GLY A 21 -2.95 14.80 -5.07
CA GLY A 21 -1.78 15.00 -4.20
C GLY A 21 -1.87 14.32 -2.84
N HIS A 22 -3.03 13.88 -2.37
CA HIS A 22 -3.14 13.24 -1.04
C HIS A 22 -2.37 11.92 -0.98
N THR A 23 -2.44 11.08 -2.02
CA THR A 23 -1.69 9.82 -2.06
C THR A 23 -0.18 10.06 -2.10
N GLU A 24 0.26 11.08 -2.82
CA GLU A 24 1.66 11.53 -2.85
C GLU A 24 2.14 11.95 -1.47
N ASP A 25 1.39 12.81 -0.76
CA ASP A 25 1.71 13.24 0.61
C ASP A 25 1.87 12.04 1.57
N ILE A 26 0.96 11.09 1.53
CA ILE A 26 1.05 9.86 2.33
C ILE A 26 2.31 9.06 1.99
N ALA A 27 2.63 8.92 0.72
CA ALA A 27 3.83 8.21 0.26
C ALA A 27 5.12 8.93 0.70
N GLU A 28 5.17 10.26 0.64
CA GLU A 28 6.28 11.07 1.16
C GLU A 28 6.47 10.89 2.67
N ARG A 29 5.38 10.92 3.45
CA ARG A 29 5.41 10.69 4.90
C ARG A 29 5.91 9.30 5.25
N LEU A 30 5.52 8.27 4.51
CA LEU A 30 6.06 6.91 4.65
C LEU A 30 7.55 6.84 4.32
N ASN A 31 7.99 7.54 3.28
CA ASN A 31 9.40 7.57 2.89
C ASN A 31 10.30 8.16 4.00
N ILE A 32 9.79 9.13 4.76
CA ILE A 32 10.47 9.69 5.93
C ILE A 32 10.54 8.66 7.07
N LEU A 33 9.49 7.86 7.28
CA LEU A 33 9.39 6.87 8.35
C LEU A 33 10.20 5.58 8.09
N LEU A 34 10.57 5.31 6.83
CA LEU A 34 11.27 4.11 6.40
C LEU A 34 12.67 4.44 5.87
N PRO A 35 13.68 4.51 6.74
CA PRO A 35 15.04 4.90 6.34
C PRO A 35 15.60 4.02 5.23
N GLY A 36 16.12 4.65 4.18
CA GLY A 36 16.69 3.96 3.01
C GLY A 36 15.65 3.54 1.97
N SER A 37 14.35 3.83 2.17
CA SER A 37 13.34 3.64 1.13
C SER A 37 13.53 4.62 -0.03
N GLU A 38 13.01 4.24 -1.20
CA GLU A 38 12.96 5.06 -2.39
C GLU A 38 11.51 5.40 -2.74
N LEU A 39 11.23 6.67 -3.05
CA LEU A 39 9.92 7.15 -3.46
C LEU A 39 9.84 7.25 -4.98
N LYS A 40 8.81 6.67 -5.57
CA LYS A 40 8.62 6.59 -7.02
C LYS A 40 7.20 6.98 -7.42
N ASP A 41 7.10 7.94 -8.31
CA ASP A 41 5.86 8.28 -9.01
C ASP A 41 5.62 7.27 -10.14
N LEU A 42 4.49 6.58 -10.11
CA LEU A 42 4.15 5.53 -11.07
C LEU A 42 4.12 6.05 -12.51
N ASP A 43 3.75 7.33 -12.71
CA ASP A 43 3.71 7.97 -14.02
C ASP A 43 5.10 8.21 -14.64
N ARG A 44 6.17 8.04 -13.87
CA ARG A 44 7.54 8.42 -14.26
C ARG A 44 8.53 7.27 -14.27
N ILE A 45 8.09 6.04 -14.02
CA ILE A 45 8.96 4.87 -13.94
C ILE A 45 8.72 3.87 -15.09
N ASP A 46 9.71 3.03 -15.34
CA ASP A 46 9.49 1.79 -16.07
C ASP A 46 8.82 0.80 -15.10
N PHE A 47 7.52 0.62 -15.25
CA PHE A 47 6.68 -0.16 -14.35
C PHE A 47 7.23 -1.56 -14.06
N THR A 48 7.47 -2.34 -15.12
CA THR A 48 7.92 -3.73 -14.96
C THR A 48 9.29 -3.80 -14.31
N LYS A 49 10.24 -3.01 -14.81
CA LYS A 49 11.61 -3.00 -14.32
C LYS A 49 11.65 -2.59 -12.84
N GLU A 50 11.04 -1.48 -12.48
CA GLU A 50 11.09 -0.95 -11.12
C GLU A 50 10.49 -1.92 -10.09
N LEU A 51 9.33 -2.52 -10.42
CA LEU A 51 8.68 -3.44 -9.50
C LEU A 51 9.42 -4.78 -9.38
N GLU A 52 9.96 -5.31 -10.47
CA GLU A 52 10.71 -6.57 -10.44
C GLU A 52 12.10 -6.44 -9.78
N GLU A 53 12.79 -5.31 -9.92
CA GLU A 53 14.12 -5.08 -9.34
C GLU A 53 14.10 -4.65 -7.87
N SER A 54 12.99 -4.17 -7.35
CA SER A 54 12.84 -3.75 -5.95
C SER A 54 12.97 -4.92 -4.97
N GLU A 55 13.56 -4.68 -3.79
CA GLU A 55 13.66 -5.71 -2.73
C GLU A 55 12.30 -5.96 -2.06
N ALA A 56 11.57 -4.89 -1.75
CA ALA A 56 10.23 -4.90 -1.19
C ALA A 56 9.44 -3.69 -1.72
N LEU A 57 8.13 -3.80 -1.80
CA LEU A 57 7.25 -2.77 -2.34
C LEU A 57 6.26 -2.25 -1.29
N ILE A 58 5.98 -0.95 -1.37
CA ILE A 58 4.79 -0.34 -0.79
C ILE A 58 4.06 0.37 -1.92
N CYS A 59 2.81 -0.01 -2.16
CA CYS A 59 2.01 0.53 -3.25
C CYS A 59 0.88 1.39 -2.68
N CYS A 60 0.91 2.70 -2.97
CA CYS A 60 -0.06 3.66 -2.47
C CYS A 60 -1.07 4.03 -3.56
N THR A 61 -2.36 3.91 -3.26
CA THR A 61 -3.47 4.10 -4.21
C THR A 61 -4.64 4.86 -3.60
N PRO A 62 -5.26 5.80 -4.31
CA PRO A 62 -6.57 6.34 -3.92
C PRO A 62 -7.70 5.41 -4.38
N THR A 63 -8.94 5.74 -4.00
CA THR A 63 -10.17 5.08 -4.49
C THR A 63 -11.10 6.15 -5.04
N TRP A 64 -11.03 6.40 -6.35
CA TRP A 64 -11.86 7.40 -7.03
C TRP A 64 -13.09 6.81 -7.71
N ASN A 65 -12.94 5.61 -8.31
CA ASN A 65 -14.03 4.94 -9.03
C ASN A 65 -14.83 4.06 -8.06
N THR A 66 -15.46 4.69 -7.08
CA THR A 66 -16.28 4.03 -6.05
C THR A 66 -17.45 3.28 -6.67
N GLY A 67 -17.70 2.07 -6.20
CA GLY A 67 -18.77 1.21 -6.72
C GLY A 67 -18.46 0.52 -8.06
N SER A 68 -17.31 0.78 -8.67
CA SER A 68 -16.84 0.04 -9.84
C SER A 68 -16.41 -1.37 -9.47
N ASP A 69 -16.59 -2.32 -10.40
CA ASP A 69 -16.12 -3.70 -10.22
C ASP A 69 -14.60 -3.80 -10.43
N LEU A 70 -14.04 -3.04 -11.37
CA LEU A 70 -12.62 -3.02 -11.72
C LEU A 70 -12.14 -1.57 -11.91
N LYS A 71 -10.81 -1.38 -11.87
CA LYS A 71 -10.17 -0.08 -12.09
C LYS A 71 -10.65 1.00 -11.12
N ARG A 72 -10.58 0.63 -9.85
CA ARG A 72 -11.17 1.42 -8.76
C ARG A 72 -10.28 2.57 -8.31
N SER A 73 -9.01 2.57 -8.66
CA SER A 73 -8.10 3.63 -8.24
C SER A 73 -8.39 4.99 -8.89
N GLY A 74 -8.82 5.00 -10.15
CA GLY A 74 -8.97 6.21 -10.95
C GLY A 74 -7.64 6.89 -11.28
N THR A 75 -6.54 6.13 -11.27
CA THR A 75 -5.17 6.60 -11.55
C THR A 75 -4.46 5.64 -12.51
N THR A 76 -3.18 5.88 -12.78
CA THR A 76 -2.32 5.02 -13.61
C THR A 76 -2.21 3.58 -13.11
N TRP A 77 -2.53 3.29 -11.83
CA TRP A 77 -2.68 1.91 -11.37
C TRP A 77 -3.67 1.12 -12.23
N ASP A 78 -4.76 1.75 -12.65
CA ASP A 78 -5.80 1.11 -13.47
C ASP A 78 -5.29 0.67 -14.86
N ASP A 79 -4.27 1.36 -15.38
CA ASP A 79 -3.62 1.00 -16.66
C ASP A 79 -2.71 -0.22 -16.53
N HIS A 80 -2.23 -0.50 -15.32
CA HIS A 80 -1.28 -1.57 -15.04
C HIS A 80 -1.89 -2.78 -14.37
N ILE A 81 -3.12 -2.69 -13.86
CA ILE A 81 -3.74 -3.74 -13.03
C ILE A 81 -3.71 -5.12 -13.68
N ASP A 82 -3.98 -5.19 -14.98
CA ASP A 82 -3.98 -6.44 -15.74
C ASP A 82 -2.56 -6.99 -16.01
N ASN A 83 -1.52 -6.16 -15.86
CA ASN A 83 -0.13 -6.54 -16.07
C ASN A 83 0.54 -7.07 -14.80
N ILE A 84 0.08 -6.64 -13.61
CA ILE A 84 0.66 -7.03 -12.32
C ILE A 84 0.77 -8.54 -12.16
N PRO A 85 -0.26 -9.36 -12.47
CA PRO A 85 -0.17 -10.83 -12.31
C PRO A 85 0.92 -11.50 -13.14
N HIS A 86 1.46 -10.82 -14.14
CA HIS A 86 2.53 -11.33 -15.02
C HIS A 86 3.94 -10.95 -14.57
N LEU A 87 4.07 -10.11 -13.53
CA LEU A 87 5.37 -9.72 -12.97
C LEU A 87 6.03 -10.86 -12.19
N LYS A 88 7.37 -10.81 -12.12
CA LYS A 88 8.17 -11.79 -11.36
C LYS A 88 8.37 -11.33 -9.92
N LEU A 89 7.37 -11.54 -9.08
CA LEU A 89 7.34 -11.01 -7.70
C LEU A 89 7.36 -12.12 -6.63
N LYS A 90 7.76 -13.33 -6.98
CA LYS A 90 7.74 -14.49 -6.06
C LYS A 90 8.40 -14.19 -4.71
N ASN A 91 7.63 -14.35 -3.64
CA ASN A 91 8.01 -14.10 -2.25
C ASN A 91 8.45 -12.66 -1.92
N LYS A 92 8.31 -11.72 -2.85
CA LYS A 92 8.61 -10.30 -2.59
C LYS A 92 7.63 -9.74 -1.56
N PRO A 93 8.10 -9.10 -0.47
CA PRO A 93 7.21 -8.43 0.47
C PRO A 93 6.53 -7.23 -0.18
N ILE A 94 5.21 -7.16 -0.08
CA ILE A 94 4.41 -6.09 -0.69
C ILE A 94 3.35 -5.63 0.29
N GLY A 95 3.41 -4.36 0.68
CA GLY A 95 2.38 -3.68 1.47
C GLY A 95 1.54 -2.76 0.59
N ILE A 96 0.26 -2.63 0.90
CA ILE A 96 -0.66 -1.72 0.21
C ILE A 96 -1.11 -0.63 1.18
N VAL A 97 -1.16 0.61 0.70
CA VAL A 97 -1.76 1.73 1.42
C VAL A 97 -2.84 2.34 0.52
N GLY A 98 -4.05 2.41 1.03
CA GLY A 98 -5.20 2.92 0.30
C GLY A 98 -5.81 4.14 0.95
N LEU A 99 -6.19 5.12 0.14
CA LEU A 99 -6.95 6.27 0.60
C LEU A 99 -8.42 6.12 0.23
N GLY A 100 -9.29 6.59 1.12
CA GLY A 100 -10.74 6.63 0.92
C GLY A 100 -11.38 7.63 1.85
N ASP A 101 -12.65 7.91 1.60
CA ASP A 101 -13.50 8.77 2.42
C ASP A 101 -14.59 7.92 3.07
N SER A 102 -14.44 7.64 4.36
CA SER A 102 -15.32 6.74 5.11
C SER A 102 -16.70 7.34 5.36
N ALA A 103 -16.86 8.66 5.29
CA ALA A 103 -18.16 9.32 5.49
C ALA A 103 -18.95 9.44 4.18
N ALA A 104 -18.34 9.93 3.11
CA ALA A 104 -19.01 10.12 1.82
C ALA A 104 -19.18 8.79 1.06
N PHE A 105 -18.24 7.85 1.20
CA PHE A 105 -18.21 6.60 0.47
C PHE A 105 -18.05 5.39 1.39
N SER A 106 -18.80 5.35 2.50
CA SER A 106 -18.66 4.34 3.56
C SER A 106 -18.85 2.89 3.10
N LYS A 107 -19.57 2.64 1.99
CA LYS A 107 -19.76 1.32 1.39
C LYS A 107 -18.68 0.90 0.40
N TYR A 108 -17.72 1.77 0.13
CA TYR A 108 -16.65 1.57 -0.84
C TYR A 108 -15.29 2.00 -0.28
N PHE A 109 -15.17 2.00 1.06
CA PHE A 109 -14.03 2.57 1.75
C PHE A 109 -12.72 1.85 1.38
N CYS A 110 -11.83 2.59 0.74
CA CYS A 110 -10.52 2.10 0.28
C CYS A 110 -10.57 0.87 -0.65
N ASP A 111 -11.63 0.69 -1.42
CA ASP A 111 -11.89 -0.50 -2.24
C ASP A 111 -10.78 -0.81 -3.28
N ALA A 112 -10.03 0.20 -3.73
CA ALA A 112 -8.94 0.00 -4.69
C ALA A 112 -7.77 -0.82 -4.13
N MET A 113 -7.59 -0.87 -2.81
CA MET A 113 -6.54 -1.69 -2.21
C MET A 113 -6.72 -3.19 -2.52
N GLU A 114 -7.96 -3.68 -2.48
CA GLU A 114 -8.23 -5.11 -2.74
C GLU A 114 -7.82 -5.52 -4.15
N GLU A 115 -8.07 -4.68 -5.13
CA GLU A 115 -7.73 -4.95 -6.52
C GLU A 115 -6.21 -5.07 -6.72
N LEU A 116 -5.43 -4.15 -6.14
CA LEU A 116 -3.97 -4.23 -6.12
C LEU A 116 -3.48 -5.47 -5.35
N TYR A 117 -4.04 -5.69 -4.16
CA TYR A 117 -3.69 -6.84 -3.32
C TYR A 117 -3.82 -8.15 -4.08
N ARG A 118 -4.99 -8.41 -4.70
CA ARG A 118 -5.24 -9.64 -5.46
C ARG A 118 -4.31 -9.79 -6.66
N SER A 119 -4.03 -8.69 -7.35
CA SER A 119 -3.14 -8.70 -8.50
C SER A 119 -1.70 -9.03 -8.10
N PHE A 120 -1.19 -8.43 -7.02
CA PHE A 120 0.15 -8.71 -6.50
C PHE A 120 0.25 -10.11 -5.88
N GLU A 121 -0.77 -10.58 -5.18
CA GLU A 121 -0.85 -11.96 -4.68
C GLU A 121 -0.77 -12.96 -5.83
N SER A 122 -1.48 -12.72 -6.94
CA SER A 122 -1.43 -13.55 -8.16
C SER A 122 -0.05 -13.57 -8.81
N ALA A 123 0.73 -12.50 -8.71
CA ALA A 123 2.12 -12.44 -9.16
C ALA A 123 3.10 -13.21 -8.25
N GLY A 124 2.62 -13.79 -7.17
CA GLY A 124 3.41 -14.51 -6.17
C GLY A 124 4.01 -13.62 -5.09
N GLY A 125 3.57 -12.39 -4.98
CA GLY A 125 3.96 -11.47 -3.90
C GLY A 125 3.56 -12.00 -2.53
N ARG A 126 4.41 -11.74 -1.53
CA ARG A 126 4.10 -12.00 -0.12
C ARG A 126 3.48 -10.75 0.47
N MET A 127 2.18 -10.75 0.61
CA MET A 127 1.43 -9.61 1.11
C MET A 127 1.67 -9.40 2.60
N ILE A 128 1.99 -8.16 3.00
CA ILE A 128 2.32 -7.76 4.38
C ILE A 128 1.52 -6.53 4.81
N GLY A 129 1.51 -6.26 6.12
CA GLY A 129 0.93 -5.04 6.67
C GLY A 129 -0.59 -5.04 6.75
N HIS A 130 -1.23 -6.19 7.00
CA HIS A 130 -2.66 -6.27 7.26
C HIS A 130 -3.03 -5.48 8.53
N VAL A 131 -4.20 -4.83 8.53
CA VAL A 131 -4.65 -3.96 9.62
C VAL A 131 -6.01 -4.40 10.15
N SER A 132 -6.17 -4.41 11.48
CA SER A 132 -7.47 -4.68 12.11
C SER A 132 -8.52 -3.65 11.74
N ILE A 133 -9.76 -4.08 11.52
CA ILE A 133 -10.91 -3.20 11.23
C ILE A 133 -11.41 -2.44 12.46
N GLU A 134 -11.01 -2.82 13.68
CA GLU A 134 -11.62 -2.35 14.94
C GLU A 134 -11.53 -0.83 15.19
N GLN A 135 -10.58 -0.15 14.55
CA GLN A 135 -10.36 1.29 14.74
C GLN A 135 -10.92 2.14 13.60
N TYR A 136 -11.73 1.55 12.74
CA TYR A 136 -12.29 2.21 11.57
C TYR A 136 -13.81 2.20 11.61
N ILE A 137 -14.42 3.28 11.13
CA ILE A 137 -15.88 3.42 11.00
C ILE A 137 -16.21 3.50 9.52
N PHE A 138 -16.84 2.47 9.00
CA PHE A 138 -17.29 2.36 7.60
C PHE A 138 -18.42 1.32 7.54
N ASP A 139 -19.18 1.30 6.46
CA ASP A 139 -20.25 0.31 6.27
C ASP A 139 -19.73 -0.96 5.60
N GLU A 140 -19.06 -0.81 4.46
CA GLU A 140 -18.53 -1.93 3.67
C GLU A 140 -17.18 -1.57 3.04
N SER A 141 -16.34 -2.58 2.82
CA SER A 141 -15.10 -2.45 2.05
C SER A 141 -14.72 -3.78 1.41
N LYS A 142 -14.45 -3.78 0.11
CA LYS A 142 -13.85 -4.92 -0.60
C LYS A 142 -12.45 -5.25 -0.08
N SER A 143 -11.78 -4.27 0.52
CA SER A 143 -10.42 -4.42 1.08
C SER A 143 -10.37 -5.13 2.43
N VAL A 144 -11.52 -5.50 2.98
CA VAL A 144 -11.58 -6.39 4.15
C VAL A 144 -11.58 -7.84 3.66
N ILE A 145 -10.50 -8.54 3.94
CA ILE A 145 -10.26 -9.93 3.58
C ILE A 145 -10.01 -10.70 4.89
N ASP A 146 -10.77 -11.76 5.11
CA ASP A 146 -10.68 -12.58 6.33
C ASP A 146 -10.76 -11.77 7.65
N GLY A 147 -11.57 -10.71 7.64
CA GLY A 147 -11.82 -9.87 8.81
C GLY A 147 -10.77 -8.81 9.10
N MET A 148 -9.81 -8.61 8.22
CA MET A 148 -8.78 -7.56 8.31
C MET A 148 -8.72 -6.75 7.01
N PHE A 149 -8.30 -5.49 7.08
CA PHE A 149 -7.90 -4.78 5.88
C PHE A 149 -6.65 -5.43 5.26
N CYS A 150 -6.64 -5.57 3.95
CA CYS A 150 -5.52 -6.14 3.19
C CYS A 150 -4.29 -5.23 3.09
N GLY A 151 -4.30 -4.10 3.75
CA GLY A 151 -3.25 -3.10 3.83
C GLY A 151 -3.64 -2.00 4.80
N LEU A 152 -3.01 -0.84 4.72
CA LEU A 152 -3.29 0.32 5.57
C LEU A 152 -4.34 1.24 4.91
N PRO A 153 -5.57 1.33 5.44
CA PRO A 153 -6.53 2.34 4.99
C PRO A 153 -6.24 3.69 5.66
N ILE A 154 -6.32 4.76 4.88
CA ILE A 154 -6.14 6.16 5.33
C ILE A 154 -7.35 6.98 4.90
N ASP A 155 -7.86 7.80 5.81
CA ASP A 155 -8.97 8.72 5.60
C ASP A 155 -8.53 10.14 5.97
N GLU A 156 -7.98 10.86 4.98
CA GLU A 156 -7.54 12.24 5.18
C GLU A 156 -8.70 13.23 5.26
N ASP A 157 -9.86 12.87 4.73
CA ASP A 157 -11.03 13.75 4.71
C ASP A 157 -11.73 13.82 6.07
N ASN A 158 -11.76 12.71 6.84
CA ASN A 158 -12.52 12.62 8.08
C ASN A 158 -11.65 12.34 9.32
N GLU A 159 -10.46 11.76 9.17
CA GLU A 159 -9.62 11.28 10.27
C GLU A 159 -8.13 11.66 10.11
N SER A 160 -7.85 12.82 9.49
CA SER A 160 -6.47 13.28 9.23
C SER A 160 -5.60 13.37 10.51
N GLU A 161 -6.21 13.61 11.67
CA GLU A 161 -5.52 13.63 12.96
C GLU A 161 -4.97 12.26 13.40
N LYS A 162 -5.48 11.17 12.81
CA LYS A 162 -5.02 9.80 13.11
C LYS A 162 -3.96 9.30 12.13
N THR A 163 -3.74 10.00 11.04
CA THR A 163 -2.89 9.53 9.94
C THR A 163 -1.46 9.29 10.37
N ASP A 164 -0.83 10.23 11.07
CA ASP A 164 0.56 10.07 11.52
C ASP A 164 0.75 8.86 12.44
N ASP A 165 -0.14 8.65 13.39
CA ASP A 165 -0.09 7.51 14.29
C ASP A 165 -0.28 6.18 13.54
N ARG A 166 -1.19 6.14 12.57
CA ARG A 166 -1.43 4.97 11.70
C ARG A 166 -0.19 4.65 10.85
N LEU A 167 0.41 5.66 10.22
CA LEU A 167 1.62 5.49 9.41
C LEU A 167 2.79 4.98 10.26
N GLN A 168 3.01 5.54 11.45
CA GLN A 168 4.07 5.11 12.35
C GLN A 168 3.86 3.68 12.84
N ALA A 169 2.66 3.32 13.27
CA ALA A 169 2.34 1.98 13.74
C ALA A 169 2.52 0.94 12.62
N TRP A 170 2.00 1.24 11.44
CA TRP A 170 2.09 0.37 10.27
C TRP A 170 3.53 0.18 9.79
N SER A 171 4.33 1.26 9.75
CA SER A 171 5.75 1.19 9.39
C SER A 171 6.52 0.23 10.29
N ARG A 172 6.26 0.25 11.61
CA ARG A 172 6.87 -0.69 12.56
C ARG A 172 6.45 -2.14 12.27
N THR A 173 5.17 -2.35 11.96
CA THR A 173 4.64 -3.68 11.64
C THR A 173 5.32 -4.27 10.41
N ILE A 174 5.39 -3.55 9.29
CA ILE A 174 6.01 -4.07 8.06
C ILE A 174 7.52 -4.29 8.20
N ILE A 175 8.22 -3.46 8.97
CA ILE A 175 9.64 -3.69 9.30
C ILE A 175 9.78 -5.01 10.08
N GLN A 176 8.94 -5.28 11.08
CA GLN A 176 8.97 -6.53 11.85
C GLN A 176 8.67 -7.74 10.96
N GLU A 177 7.65 -7.67 10.11
CA GLU A 177 7.26 -8.74 9.20
C GLU A 177 8.35 -9.06 8.15
N THR A 178 9.20 -8.08 7.81
CA THR A 178 10.31 -8.28 6.86
C THR A 178 11.62 -8.69 7.54
N SER A 179 11.78 -8.42 8.85
CA SER A 179 12.99 -8.75 9.62
C SER A 179 12.99 -10.16 10.22
N SER A 180 11.85 -10.84 10.22
CA SER A 180 11.64 -12.14 10.89
C SER A 180 11.97 -13.35 10.01
N GLN A 181 12.79 -13.19 8.96
CA GLN A 181 13.18 -14.26 8.02
C GLN A 181 14.67 -14.53 8.04
#